data_4ec7fb816714067838e5df9271a4a0da
#
_entry.id   4ec7fb816714067838e5df9271a4a0da
#
_cell.length_a   1.000
_cell.length_b   1.000
_cell.length_c   1.000
_cell.angle_alpha   90.00
_cell.angle_beta   90.00
_cell.angle_gamma   90.00
#
_symmetry.space_group_name_H-M   'P 1'
#
loop_
_entity.id
_entity.type
_entity.pdbx_description
1 polymer ?
#
loop_
_entity_poly.entity_id
_entity_poly.type
_entity_poly.pdbx_seq_one_letter_code
_entity_poly.pdbx_strand_id
1 'polypeptide(L)'
;GIFTSLSGIVADHIGRRRWLIWVTVAIIAFGLLMPQFLLNGTPTSVLAFVLVGMVLMGCTFGPMAALLPELFPTKVRYSGSSLAYNLAAIVGASLATIVAIELNAHYGLIGVGAYLAFNGVLSLLALISIHETKDESLLEDPVA
;
A
#
# COMPACT_ATOMS: atom_id res chain seq x y z
N GLY A 1 14.24 -1.33 3.05
CA GLY A 1 14.88 -2.53 2.51
C GLY A 1 14.61 -3.80 3.31
N ILE A 2 15.00 -3.84 4.61
CA ILE A 2 14.87 -5.06 5.44
C ILE A 2 13.41 -5.49 5.56
N PHE A 3 12.51 -4.57 5.89
CA PHE A 3 11.09 -4.87 6.05
C PHE A 3 10.42 -5.27 4.74
N THR A 4 10.88 -4.73 3.62
CA THR A 4 10.39 -5.12 2.30
C THR A 4 10.68 -6.60 2.03
N SER A 5 11.90 -7.04 2.30
CA SER A 5 12.31 -8.43 2.10
C SER A 5 11.60 -9.38 3.06
N LEU A 6 11.54 -9.02 4.34
CA LEU A 6 10.87 -9.82 5.36
C LEU A 6 9.36 -9.94 5.08
N SER A 7 8.73 -8.86 4.68
CA SER A 7 7.28 -8.87 4.39
C SER A 7 6.97 -9.75 3.18
N GLY A 8 7.84 -9.77 2.17
CA GLY A 8 7.69 -10.66 1.04
C GLY A 8 7.70 -12.12 1.46
N ILE A 9 8.66 -12.51 2.29
CA ILE A 9 8.77 -13.89 2.81
C ILE A 9 7.53 -14.27 3.62
N VAL A 10 7.12 -13.42 4.55
CA VAL A 10 5.95 -13.67 5.39
C VAL A 10 4.68 -13.75 4.55
N ALA A 11 4.54 -12.86 3.59
CA ALA A 11 3.39 -12.85 2.69
C ALA A 11 3.31 -14.11 1.84
N ASP A 12 4.43 -14.67 1.43
CA ASP A 12 4.46 -15.92 0.67
C ASP A 12 3.96 -17.12 1.50
N HIS A 13 4.15 -17.08 2.82
CA HIS A 13 3.64 -18.13 3.72
C HIS A 13 2.16 -17.96 4.06
N ILE A 14 1.73 -16.73 4.34
CA ILE A 14 0.35 -16.43 4.80
C ILE A 14 -0.61 -16.29 3.62
N GLY A 15 -0.13 -15.78 2.49
CA GLY A 15 -0.94 -15.36 1.35
C GLY A 15 -0.79 -13.87 1.13
N ARG A 16 -0.38 -13.49 -0.06
CA ARG A 16 -0.07 -12.08 -0.38
C ARG A 16 -1.27 -11.17 -0.22
N ARG A 17 -2.44 -11.63 -0.64
CA ARG A 17 -3.69 -10.90 -0.49
C ARG A 17 -4.04 -10.66 0.98
N ARG A 18 -3.97 -11.71 1.79
CA ARG A 18 -4.25 -11.60 3.24
C ARG A 18 -3.30 -10.67 3.93
N TRP A 19 -2.02 -10.80 3.64
CA TRP A 19 -0.99 -9.95 4.21
C TRP A 19 -1.24 -8.48 3.88
N LEU A 20 -1.52 -8.18 2.60
CA LEU A 20 -1.80 -6.81 2.15
C LEU A 20 -3.08 -6.25 2.77
N ILE A 21 -4.11 -7.06 2.98
CA ILE A 21 -5.32 -6.64 3.67
C ILE A 21 -4.99 -6.22 5.11
N TRP A 22 -4.21 -7.02 5.81
CA TRP A 22 -3.80 -6.70 7.19
C TRP A 22 -2.97 -5.43 7.26
N VAL A 23 -2.01 -5.29 6.36
CA VAL A 23 -1.16 -4.09 6.28
C VAL A 23 -1.99 -2.87 5.91
N THR A 24 -2.95 -3.01 5.01
CA THR A 24 -3.84 -1.89 4.60
C THR A 24 -4.71 -1.43 5.77
N VAL A 25 -5.25 -2.35 6.56
CA VAL A 25 -6.00 -2.01 7.78
C VAL A 25 -5.09 -1.25 8.76
N ALA A 26 -3.85 -1.69 8.92
CA ALA A 26 -2.89 -0.98 9.75
C ALA A 26 -2.60 0.43 9.23
N ILE A 27 -2.52 0.62 7.91
CA ILE A 27 -2.32 1.93 7.29
C ILE A 27 -3.54 2.84 7.53
N ILE A 28 -4.74 2.31 7.45
CA ILE A 28 -5.97 3.07 7.75
C ILE A 28 -5.94 3.57 9.19
N ALA A 29 -5.64 2.68 10.13
CA ALA A 29 -5.53 3.04 11.55
C ALA A 29 -4.42 4.07 11.77
N PHE A 30 -3.28 3.89 11.11
CA PHE A 30 -2.16 4.83 11.16
C PHE A 30 -2.56 6.23 10.65
N GLY A 31 -3.30 6.30 9.54
CA GLY A 31 -3.79 7.57 9.01
C GLY A 31 -4.75 8.27 9.97
N LEU A 32 -5.63 7.52 10.63
CA LEU A 32 -6.55 8.07 11.62
C LEU A 32 -5.84 8.55 12.89
N LEU A 33 -4.73 7.92 13.24
CA LEU A 33 -3.92 8.30 14.41
C LEU A 33 -2.90 9.40 14.10
N MET A 34 -2.71 9.73 12.84
CA MET A 34 -1.73 10.73 12.39
C MET A 34 -1.83 12.06 13.15
N PRO A 35 -3.01 12.67 13.32
CA PRO A 35 -3.12 13.95 14.04
C PRO A 35 -2.64 13.85 15.49
N GLN A 36 -2.91 12.75 16.17
CA GLN A 36 -2.52 12.57 17.56
C GLN A 36 -1.00 12.49 17.73
N PHE A 37 -0.30 11.84 16.80
CA PHE A 37 1.15 11.76 16.82
C PHE A 37 1.81 13.11 16.52
N LEU A 38 1.30 13.84 15.54
CA LEU A 38 1.93 15.06 15.05
C LEU A 38 1.53 16.30 15.84
N LEU A 39 0.32 16.33 16.42
CA LEU A 39 -0.14 17.45 17.23
C LEU A 39 0.60 17.59 18.57
N ASN A 40 1.16 16.51 19.08
CA ASN A 40 1.99 16.55 20.29
C ASN A 40 3.27 17.36 20.09
N GLY A 41 3.73 17.51 18.85
CA GLY A 41 4.82 18.41 18.49
C GLY A 41 6.20 18.05 19.01
N THR A 42 6.35 16.89 19.66
CA THR A 42 7.66 16.46 20.15
C THR A 42 8.46 15.80 19.02
N PRO A 43 9.79 16.04 18.93
CA PRO A 43 10.62 15.38 17.93
C PRO A 43 10.55 13.86 17.97
N THR A 44 10.38 13.30 19.17
CA THR A 44 10.25 11.85 19.36
C THR A 44 8.96 11.31 18.74
N SER A 45 7.84 12.01 18.90
CA SER A 45 6.56 11.61 18.30
C SER A 45 6.63 11.64 16.77
N VAL A 46 7.23 12.67 16.21
CA VAL A 46 7.41 12.80 14.75
C VAL A 46 8.30 11.68 14.22
N LEU A 47 9.41 11.41 14.91
CA LEU A 47 10.33 10.33 14.55
C LEU A 47 9.62 8.97 14.59
N ALA A 48 8.87 8.70 15.66
CA ALA A 48 8.10 7.45 15.79
C ALA A 48 7.10 7.31 14.65
N PHE A 49 6.39 8.38 14.30
CA PHE A 49 5.45 8.38 13.18
C PHE A 49 6.12 8.04 11.86
N VAL A 50 7.26 8.68 11.57
CA VAL A 50 8.00 8.42 10.33
C VAL A 50 8.51 6.99 10.27
N LEU A 51 9.06 6.47 11.38
CA LEU A 51 9.58 5.10 11.44
C LEU A 51 8.46 4.08 11.20
N VAL A 52 7.31 4.25 11.83
CA VAL A 52 6.16 3.36 11.64
C VAL A 52 5.67 3.43 10.19
N GLY A 53 5.59 4.62 9.62
CA GLY A 53 5.22 4.81 8.22
C GLY A 53 6.17 4.10 7.25
N MET A 54 7.47 4.17 7.51
CA MET A 54 8.47 3.49 6.69
C MET A 54 8.37 1.97 6.79
N VAL A 55 8.06 1.45 7.98
CA VAL A 55 7.83 0.02 8.19
C VAL A 55 6.61 -0.44 7.40
N LEU A 56 5.49 0.28 7.50
CA LEU A 56 4.25 -0.04 6.76
C LEU A 56 4.48 0.02 5.26
N MET A 57 5.22 1.00 4.79
CA MET A 57 5.59 1.13 3.38
C MET A 57 6.38 -0.10 2.91
N GLY A 58 7.39 -0.51 3.67
CA GLY A 58 8.17 -1.71 3.36
C GLY A 58 7.31 -2.97 3.32
N CYS A 59 6.39 -3.11 4.27
CA CYS A 59 5.46 -4.24 4.34
C CYS A 59 4.49 -4.29 3.15
N THR A 60 4.21 -3.15 2.52
CA THR A 60 3.36 -3.07 1.33
C THR A 60 4.14 -3.42 0.07
N PHE A 61 5.33 -2.85 -0.09
CA PHE A 61 6.10 -3.02 -1.32
C PHE A 61 6.59 -4.44 -1.55
N GLY A 62 6.93 -5.18 -0.50
CA GLY A 62 7.42 -6.54 -0.64
C GLY A 62 6.44 -7.45 -1.39
N PRO A 63 5.24 -7.67 -0.84
CA PRO A 63 4.25 -8.53 -1.49
C PRO A 63 3.71 -7.96 -2.79
N MET A 64 3.60 -6.62 -2.89
CA MET A 64 3.04 -5.98 -4.09
C MET A 64 3.88 -6.25 -5.33
N ALA A 65 5.19 -6.30 -5.20
CA ALA A 65 6.08 -6.58 -6.30
C ALA A 65 5.81 -7.96 -6.95
N ALA A 66 5.35 -8.92 -6.14
CA ALA A 66 4.98 -10.24 -6.63
C ALA A 66 3.51 -10.32 -7.04
N LEU A 67 2.62 -9.70 -6.28
CA LEU A 67 1.18 -9.76 -6.52
C LEU A 67 0.78 -9.07 -7.84
N LEU A 68 1.34 -7.91 -8.10
CA LEU A 68 0.93 -7.11 -9.27
C LEU A 68 1.13 -7.84 -10.59
N PRO A 69 2.29 -8.45 -10.88
CA PRO A 69 2.45 -9.23 -12.10
C PRO A 69 1.49 -10.41 -12.21
N GLU A 70 1.15 -11.04 -11.08
CA GLU A 70 0.26 -12.20 -11.07
C GLU A 70 -1.18 -11.87 -11.47
N LEU A 71 -1.58 -10.60 -11.43
CA LEU A 71 -2.91 -10.17 -11.85
C LEU A 71 -3.08 -10.15 -13.36
N PHE A 72 -2.01 -10.27 -14.13
CA PHE A 72 -2.03 -10.22 -15.59
C PHE A 72 -1.74 -11.60 -16.20
N PRO A 73 -2.34 -11.91 -17.36
CA PRO A 73 -2.00 -13.11 -18.11
C PRO A 73 -0.51 -13.15 -18.47
N THR A 74 0.05 -14.34 -18.62
CA THR A 74 1.49 -14.53 -18.85
C THR A 74 2.01 -13.73 -20.05
N LYS A 75 1.23 -13.65 -21.13
CA LYS A 75 1.64 -12.96 -22.36
C LYS A 75 1.89 -11.48 -22.17
N VAL A 76 1.11 -10.82 -21.29
CA VAL A 76 1.18 -9.38 -21.07
C VAL A 76 1.58 -9.04 -19.63
N ARG A 77 1.98 -10.03 -18.87
CA ARG A 77 2.29 -9.86 -17.43
C ARG A 77 3.31 -8.77 -17.19
N TYR A 78 4.41 -8.83 -17.91
CA TYR A 78 5.48 -7.85 -17.73
C TYR A 78 5.05 -6.44 -18.16
N SER A 79 4.50 -6.32 -19.35
CA SER A 79 4.07 -5.03 -19.90
C SER A 79 2.89 -4.47 -19.12
N GLY A 80 1.91 -5.31 -18.77
CA GLY A 80 0.73 -4.89 -18.03
C GLY A 80 1.07 -4.41 -16.62
N SER A 81 1.88 -5.16 -15.90
CA SER A 81 2.28 -4.77 -14.55
C SER A 81 3.14 -3.51 -14.54
N SER A 82 4.06 -3.39 -15.50
CA SER A 82 4.90 -2.20 -15.63
C SER A 82 4.06 -0.96 -15.94
N LEU A 83 3.13 -1.06 -16.89
CA LEU A 83 2.24 0.04 -17.25
C LEU A 83 1.35 0.45 -16.07
N ALA A 84 0.73 -0.52 -15.41
CA ALA A 84 -0.12 -0.27 -14.25
C ALA A 84 0.65 0.41 -13.12
N TYR A 85 1.85 -0.09 -12.82
CA TYR A 85 2.70 0.49 -11.78
C TYR A 85 3.09 1.93 -12.10
N ASN A 86 3.53 2.17 -13.34
CA ASN A 86 3.94 3.52 -13.74
C ASN A 86 2.78 4.51 -13.77
N LEU A 87 1.63 4.10 -14.28
CA LEU A 87 0.44 4.97 -14.27
C LEU A 87 0.01 5.28 -12.83
N ALA A 88 -0.03 4.27 -11.97
CA ALA A 88 -0.38 4.45 -10.57
C ALA A 88 0.62 5.37 -9.85
N ALA A 89 1.92 5.22 -10.15
CA ALA A 89 2.95 6.05 -9.56
C ALA A 89 2.83 7.52 -10.01
N ILE A 90 2.63 7.75 -11.29
CA ILE A 90 2.48 9.12 -11.83
C ILE A 90 1.24 9.79 -11.25
N VAL A 91 0.09 9.15 -11.40
CA VAL A 91 -1.18 9.70 -10.93
C VAL A 91 -1.20 9.80 -9.40
N GLY A 92 -0.80 8.72 -8.74
CA GLY A 92 -0.83 8.64 -7.27
C GLY A 92 0.12 9.65 -6.61
N ALA A 93 1.37 9.69 -7.04
CA ALA A 93 2.35 10.59 -6.45
C ALA A 93 2.00 12.06 -6.70
N SER A 94 1.59 12.40 -7.93
CA SER A 94 1.24 13.78 -8.28
C SER A 94 -0.01 14.24 -7.54
N LEU A 95 -1.09 13.46 -7.59
CA LEU A 95 -2.34 13.82 -6.93
C LEU A 95 -2.21 13.80 -5.41
N ALA A 96 -1.50 12.82 -4.85
CA ALA A 96 -1.34 12.73 -3.42
C ALA A 96 -0.66 13.97 -2.84
N THR A 97 0.39 14.45 -3.50
CA THR A 97 1.11 15.63 -3.04
C THR A 97 0.21 16.88 -3.07
N ILE A 98 -0.48 17.10 -4.19
CA ILE A 98 -1.36 18.27 -4.35
C ILE A 98 -2.50 18.22 -3.34
N VAL A 99 -3.19 17.07 -3.25
CA VAL A 99 -4.32 16.90 -2.34
C VAL A 99 -3.88 17.03 -0.88
N ALA A 100 -2.72 16.48 -0.52
CA ALA A 100 -2.21 16.58 0.84
C ALA A 100 -1.91 18.03 1.23
N ILE A 101 -1.31 18.81 0.33
CA ILE A 101 -1.01 20.21 0.57
C ILE A 101 -2.32 21.01 0.75
N GLU A 102 -3.28 20.82 -0.14
CA GLU A 102 -4.58 21.50 -0.07
C GLU A 102 -5.35 21.14 1.20
N LEU A 103 -5.41 19.87 1.54
CA LEU A 103 -6.10 19.44 2.76
C LEU A 103 -5.41 19.95 4.02
N ASN A 104 -4.08 19.96 4.03
CA ASN A 104 -3.33 20.49 5.17
C ASN A 104 -3.57 21.99 5.34
N ALA A 105 -3.70 22.74 4.23
CA ALA A 105 -3.96 24.16 4.27
C ALA A 105 -5.37 24.49 4.78
N HIS A 106 -6.37 23.68 4.43
CA HIS A 106 -7.77 23.91 4.78
C HIS A 106 -8.22 23.21 6.06
N TYR A 107 -7.77 22.00 6.29
CA TYR A 107 -8.24 21.16 7.39
C TYR A 107 -7.13 20.72 8.35
N GLY A 108 -5.88 21.05 8.04
CA GLY A 108 -4.73 20.65 8.85
C GLY A 108 -4.42 19.17 8.72
N LEU A 109 -3.75 18.62 9.75
CA LEU A 109 -3.30 17.22 9.74
C LEU A 109 -4.47 16.23 9.73
N ILE A 110 -5.62 16.61 10.29
CA ILE A 110 -6.81 15.76 10.29
C ILE A 110 -7.26 15.46 8.84
N GLY A 111 -7.22 16.46 7.97
CA GLY A 111 -7.55 16.29 6.56
C GLY A 111 -6.59 15.34 5.84
N VAL A 112 -5.30 15.48 6.09
CA VAL A 112 -4.28 14.60 5.50
C VAL A 112 -4.44 13.16 6.00
N GLY A 113 -4.66 12.97 7.30
CA GLY A 113 -4.90 11.66 7.88
C GLY A 113 -6.17 11.00 7.31
N ALA A 114 -7.24 11.76 7.16
CA ALA A 114 -8.48 11.29 6.55
C ALA A 114 -8.27 10.88 5.08
N TYR A 115 -7.47 11.63 4.33
CA TYR A 115 -7.12 11.28 2.96
C TYR A 115 -6.33 9.97 2.88
N LEU A 116 -5.36 9.79 3.76
CA LEU A 116 -4.60 8.54 3.84
C LEU A 116 -5.52 7.36 4.18
N ALA A 117 -6.41 7.53 5.14
CA ALA A 117 -7.39 6.51 5.51
C ALA A 117 -8.34 6.19 4.34
N PHE A 118 -8.79 7.19 3.61
CA PHE A 118 -9.63 7.01 2.43
C PHE A 118 -8.92 6.19 1.35
N ASN A 119 -7.67 6.50 1.06
CA ASN A 119 -6.87 5.73 0.12
C ASN A 119 -6.67 4.29 0.60
N GLY A 120 -6.46 4.10 1.89
CA GLY A 120 -6.38 2.77 2.50
C GLY A 120 -7.67 1.97 2.31
N VAL A 121 -8.83 2.60 2.48
CA VAL A 121 -10.13 1.96 2.26
C VAL A 121 -10.29 1.56 0.79
N LEU A 122 -9.93 2.43 -0.15
CA LEU A 122 -9.96 2.10 -1.58
C LEU A 122 -9.06 0.90 -1.89
N SER A 123 -7.86 0.88 -1.34
CA SER A 123 -6.92 -0.23 -1.50
C SER A 123 -7.48 -1.52 -0.90
N LEU A 124 -8.14 -1.43 0.26
CA LEU A 124 -8.76 -2.56 0.91
C LEU A 124 -9.89 -3.14 0.07
N LEU A 125 -10.74 -2.29 -0.49
CA LEU A 125 -11.80 -2.73 -1.39
C LEU A 125 -11.25 -3.43 -2.63
N ALA A 126 -10.17 -2.89 -3.21
CA ALA A 126 -9.51 -3.50 -4.35
C ALA A 126 -8.93 -4.88 -3.99
N LEU A 127 -8.28 -4.99 -2.83
CA LEU A 127 -7.70 -6.25 -2.35
C LEU A 127 -8.76 -7.32 -2.05
N ILE A 128 -9.91 -6.91 -1.51
CA ILE A 128 -11.02 -7.83 -1.27
C ILE A 128 -11.62 -8.33 -2.59
N SER A 129 -11.59 -7.50 -3.62
CA SER A 129 -12.14 -7.82 -4.93
C SER A 129 -11.29 -8.79 -5.74
N ILE A 130 -10.00 -8.92 -5.43
CA ILE A 130 -9.10 -9.85 -6.14
C ILE A 130 -9.02 -11.19 -5.41
N HIS A 131 -8.68 -12.24 -6.17
CA HIS A 131 -8.47 -13.57 -5.60
C HIS A 131 -7.05 -13.70 -5.05
N GLU A 132 -6.87 -14.62 -4.07
CA GLU A 132 -5.55 -14.99 -3.60
C GLU A 132 -4.77 -15.65 -4.74
N THR A 133 -3.60 -15.10 -5.07
CA THR A 133 -2.80 -15.54 -6.22
C THR A 133 -1.64 -16.44 -5.83
N LYS A 134 -1.47 -16.71 -4.55
CA LYS A 134 -0.34 -17.51 -4.04
C LYS A 134 -0.21 -18.87 -4.74
N ASP A 135 -1.33 -19.57 -4.90
CA ASP A 135 -1.35 -20.91 -5.50
C ASP A 135 -2.00 -20.93 -6.88
N GLU A 136 -2.85 -19.96 -7.19
CA GLU A 136 -3.64 -19.91 -8.42
C GLU A 136 -2.82 -19.58 -9.66
N SER A 137 -1.76 -18.80 -9.51
CA SER A 137 -0.94 -18.37 -10.64
C SER A 137 -0.31 -19.55 -11.41
N LEU A 138 -0.08 -20.66 -10.72
CA LEU A 138 0.48 -21.88 -11.33
C LEU A 138 -0.59 -22.70 -12.04
N LEU A 139 -1.85 -22.60 -11.60
CA LEU A 139 -2.97 -23.37 -12.14
C LEU A 139 -3.68 -22.63 -13.28
N GLU A 140 -3.69 -21.31 -13.24
CA GLU A 140 -4.39 -20.46 -14.20
C GLU A 140 -3.53 -20.05 -15.39
N ASP A 141 -2.31 -20.50 -15.44
CA ASP A 141 -1.44 -20.22 -16.58
C ASP A 141 -1.71 -21.29 -17.66
N PRO A 142 -2.75 -21.10 -18.49
CA PRO A 142 -3.10 -22.10 -19.46
C PRO A 142 -1.97 -22.23 -20.45
N VAL A 143 -1.73 -23.43 -20.83
CA VAL A 143 -0.83 -23.76 -21.92
C VAL A 143 -1.42 -23.13 -23.19
N ALA A 144 -1.13 -21.88 -23.37
CA ALA A 144 -1.60 -21.22 -24.57
C ALA A 144 -0.44 -20.87 -25.44
#